data_04bba193a74332d9ba8f5b8e343edd41
#
_entry.id   04bba193a74332d9ba8f5b8e343edd41
#
_cell.length_a   1.000
_cell.length_b   1.000
_cell.length_c   1.000
_cell.angle_alpha   90.00
_cell.angle_beta   90.00
_cell.angle_gamma   90.00
#
_symmetry.space_group_name_H-M   'P 1'
#
loop_
_entity.id
_entity.type
_entity.pdbx_description
1 polymer ?
#
loop_
_entity_poly.entity_id
_entity_poly.type
_entity_poly.pdbx_seq_one_letter_code
_entity_poly.pdbx_strand_id
1 'polypeptide(L)'
;FTYDISLFTLEEGVPMNVPNTLSLLRLAMVPIFAVVFFQPFPEARYWAAGIYALAFATDIADGYIARHFNQVTRLGRILDPLADKLMTFTVIVSITAAGIIPVWAVVIFFLKEAAMGVGALSMFHKIDDVMPANWLGKTSTGVFFIVCAALVLFPSIPKTWATVMISVALALTVAAFLYYLWIYLSVLGKKKTK
;
A
#
# COMPACT_ATOMS: atom_id res chain seq x y z
N PHE A 1 28.19 -11.20 -20.59
CA PHE A 1 26.99 -11.47 -19.77
C PHE A 1 25.82 -11.62 -20.72
N THR A 2 25.53 -12.88 -21.06
CA THR A 2 24.38 -13.26 -21.90
C THR A 2 23.17 -13.30 -20.97
N TYR A 3 22.23 -12.40 -21.15
CA TYR A 3 20.94 -12.47 -20.50
C TYR A 3 20.23 -13.71 -21.02
N ASP A 4 20.04 -14.69 -20.15
CA ASP A 4 19.30 -15.89 -20.46
C ASP A 4 17.80 -15.56 -20.53
N ILE A 5 17.33 -15.30 -21.76
CA ILE A 5 15.93 -14.99 -22.08
C ILE A 5 15.02 -16.22 -21.86
N SER A 6 15.59 -17.42 -21.63
CA SER A 6 14.83 -18.65 -21.36
C SER A 6 14.04 -18.59 -20.03
N LEU A 7 14.29 -17.60 -19.17
CA LEU A 7 13.55 -17.37 -17.92
C LEU A 7 12.17 -16.73 -18.13
N PHE A 8 11.80 -16.41 -19.37
CA PHE A 8 10.48 -15.84 -19.71
C PHE A 8 9.49 -16.87 -20.28
N THR A 9 9.83 -18.15 -20.26
CA THR A 9 8.86 -19.18 -20.64
C THR A 9 7.79 -19.31 -19.55
N LEU A 10 6.57 -18.90 -19.90
CA LEU A 10 5.33 -18.99 -19.10
C LEU A 10 4.81 -20.44 -18.94
N GLU A 11 5.68 -21.45 -19.01
CA GLU A 11 5.28 -22.86 -19.04
C GLU A 11 5.24 -23.56 -17.68
N GLU A 12 5.71 -22.94 -16.60
CA GLU A 12 5.39 -23.46 -15.28
C GLU A 12 4.15 -22.73 -14.77
N GLY A 13 3.03 -23.45 -14.63
CA GLY A 13 1.78 -22.91 -14.08
C GLY A 13 2.08 -22.14 -12.81
N VAL A 14 1.58 -20.91 -12.71
CA VAL A 14 1.76 -20.01 -11.59
C VAL A 14 1.57 -20.80 -10.29
N PRO A 15 2.62 -21.03 -9.47
CA PRO A 15 2.46 -21.81 -8.27
C PRO A 15 1.46 -21.06 -7.36
N MET A 16 0.24 -21.60 -7.27
CA MET A 16 -0.84 -21.07 -6.44
C MET A 16 -0.54 -21.37 -4.97
N ASN A 17 0.42 -20.63 -4.41
CA ASN A 17 0.75 -20.69 -2.99
C ASN A 17 -0.26 -19.87 -2.18
N VAL A 18 -0.45 -20.21 -0.91
CA VAL A 18 -1.37 -19.52 -0.01
C VAL A 18 -1.19 -18.00 -0.05
N PRO A 19 0.02 -17.42 0.04
CA PRO A 19 0.23 -15.98 -0.09
C PRO A 19 -0.29 -15.40 -1.42
N ASN A 20 0.04 -16.02 -2.56
CA ASN A 20 -0.42 -15.54 -3.88
C ASN A 20 -1.95 -15.53 -3.98
N THR A 21 -2.62 -16.55 -3.42
CA THR A 21 -4.08 -16.63 -3.38
C THR A 21 -4.67 -15.50 -2.53
N LEU A 22 -4.07 -15.18 -1.39
CA LEU A 22 -4.52 -14.06 -0.54
C LEU A 22 -4.34 -12.70 -1.23
N SER A 23 -3.23 -12.50 -1.97
CA SER A 23 -3.01 -11.28 -2.75
C SER A 23 -4.01 -11.13 -3.90
N LEU A 24 -4.36 -12.23 -4.59
CA LEU A 24 -5.41 -12.24 -5.63
C LEU A 24 -6.80 -11.96 -5.02
N LEU A 25 -7.10 -12.54 -3.87
CA LEU A 25 -8.33 -12.26 -3.14
C LEU A 25 -8.43 -10.77 -2.77
N ARG A 26 -7.33 -10.18 -2.26
CA ARG A 26 -7.26 -8.74 -1.97
C ARG A 26 -7.47 -7.90 -3.23
N LEU A 27 -6.89 -8.29 -4.35
CA LEU A 27 -7.11 -7.60 -5.62
C LEU A 27 -8.59 -7.65 -6.06
N ALA A 28 -9.28 -8.78 -5.84
CA ALA A 28 -10.72 -8.90 -6.09
C ALA A 28 -11.56 -8.06 -5.12
N MET A 29 -11.09 -7.87 -3.88
CA MET A 29 -11.78 -7.01 -2.89
C MET A 29 -11.77 -5.53 -3.29
N VAL A 30 -10.82 -5.06 -4.12
CA VAL A 30 -10.73 -3.65 -4.56
C VAL A 30 -12.01 -3.19 -5.26
N PRO A 31 -12.47 -3.81 -6.37
CA PRO A 31 -13.71 -3.41 -7.01
C PRO A 31 -14.94 -3.68 -6.14
N ILE A 32 -14.94 -4.74 -5.32
CA ILE A 32 -16.04 -5.05 -4.41
C ILE A 32 -16.19 -3.93 -3.38
N PHE A 33 -15.09 -3.46 -2.78
CA PHE A 33 -15.10 -2.31 -1.89
C PHE A 33 -15.70 -1.08 -2.56
N ALA A 34 -15.22 -0.73 -3.76
CA ALA A 34 -15.71 0.45 -4.48
C ALA A 34 -17.22 0.38 -4.73
N VAL A 35 -17.72 -0.77 -5.19
CA VAL A 35 -19.14 -0.97 -5.44
C VAL A 35 -19.95 -0.87 -4.15
N VAL A 36 -19.55 -1.58 -3.10
CA VAL A 36 -20.26 -1.59 -1.81
C VAL A 36 -20.25 -0.23 -1.14
N PHE A 37 -19.14 0.50 -1.21
CA PHE A 37 -19.00 1.81 -0.57
C PHE A 37 -20.02 2.84 -1.08
N PHE A 38 -20.42 2.78 -2.34
CA PHE A 38 -21.37 3.72 -2.96
C PHE A 38 -22.81 3.22 -2.98
N GLN A 39 -23.11 2.07 -2.36
CA GLN A 39 -24.48 1.57 -2.28
C GLN A 39 -25.35 2.45 -1.36
N PRO A 40 -26.65 2.63 -1.69
CA PRO A 40 -27.55 3.51 -0.95
C PRO A 40 -28.16 2.90 0.32
N PHE A 41 -27.87 1.62 0.67
CA PHE A 41 -28.43 1.01 1.88
C PHE A 41 -27.65 1.42 3.15
N PRO A 42 -28.32 1.48 4.31
CA PRO A 42 -27.74 2.04 5.54
C PRO A 42 -26.45 1.37 6.01
N GLU A 43 -26.34 0.05 5.82
CA GLU A 43 -25.21 -0.75 6.28
C GLU A 43 -24.02 -0.77 5.30
N ALA A 44 -24.13 -0.15 4.12
CA ALA A 44 -23.09 -0.17 3.08
C ALA A 44 -21.71 0.22 3.62
N ARG A 45 -21.65 1.23 4.49
CA ARG A 45 -20.40 1.70 5.09
C ARG A 45 -19.76 0.67 6.03
N TYR A 46 -20.58 -0.06 6.78
CA TYR A 46 -20.09 -1.14 7.65
C TYR A 46 -19.51 -2.29 6.82
N TRP A 47 -20.19 -2.68 5.74
CA TRP A 47 -19.69 -3.69 4.82
C TRP A 47 -18.40 -3.24 4.12
N ALA A 48 -18.33 -2.01 3.62
CA ALA A 48 -17.13 -1.46 3.03
C ALA A 48 -15.96 -1.42 4.02
N ALA A 49 -16.19 -0.97 5.26
CA ALA A 49 -15.18 -0.99 6.32
C ALA A 49 -14.71 -2.41 6.65
N GLY A 50 -15.64 -3.39 6.68
CA GLY A 50 -15.34 -4.81 6.89
C GLY A 50 -14.45 -5.37 5.76
N ILE A 51 -14.76 -5.07 4.49
CA ILE A 51 -13.94 -5.47 3.34
C ILE A 51 -12.54 -4.86 3.44
N TYR A 52 -12.43 -3.59 3.81
CA TYR A 52 -11.15 -2.91 3.96
C TYR A 52 -10.32 -3.50 5.11
N ALA A 53 -10.96 -3.76 6.26
CA ALA A 53 -10.30 -4.42 7.39
C ALA A 53 -9.85 -5.85 7.06
N LEU A 54 -10.66 -6.61 6.32
CA LEU A 54 -10.30 -7.95 5.86
C LEU A 54 -9.13 -7.92 4.88
N ALA A 55 -9.11 -6.97 3.95
CA ALA A 55 -7.99 -6.78 3.03
C ALA A 55 -6.68 -6.48 3.77
N PHE A 56 -6.73 -5.65 4.81
CA PHE A 56 -5.57 -5.37 5.65
C PHE A 56 -5.13 -6.58 6.48
N ALA A 57 -6.07 -7.33 7.05
CA ALA A 57 -5.78 -8.54 7.81
C ALA A 57 -5.14 -9.62 6.92
N THR A 58 -5.62 -9.78 5.69
CA THR A 58 -5.03 -10.72 4.71
C THR A 58 -3.62 -10.31 4.30
N ASP A 59 -3.31 -9.00 4.19
CA ASP A 59 -1.95 -8.49 3.94
C ASP A 59 -0.96 -8.86 5.05
N ILE A 60 -1.38 -8.71 6.31
CA ILE A 60 -0.56 -9.13 7.44
C ILE A 60 -0.35 -10.64 7.44
N ALA A 61 -1.41 -11.39 7.15
CA ALA A 61 -1.40 -12.85 7.17
C ALA A 61 -0.50 -13.42 6.06
N ASP A 62 -0.63 -12.94 4.81
CA ASP A 62 0.19 -13.43 3.70
C ASP A 62 1.68 -13.09 3.89
N GLY A 63 1.99 -11.89 4.38
CA GLY A 63 3.36 -11.51 4.72
C GLY A 63 3.96 -12.35 5.86
N TYR A 64 3.16 -12.78 6.82
CA TYR A 64 3.59 -13.69 7.88
C TYR A 64 3.82 -15.11 7.33
N ILE A 65 2.84 -15.65 6.59
CA ILE A 65 2.89 -16.99 5.99
C ILE A 65 4.07 -17.11 5.03
N ALA A 66 4.25 -16.14 4.13
CA ALA A 66 5.32 -16.14 3.14
C ALA A 66 6.71 -16.23 3.80
N ARG A 67 6.92 -15.51 4.91
CA ARG A 67 8.20 -15.52 5.65
C ARG A 67 8.39 -16.74 6.50
N HIS A 68 7.34 -17.22 7.17
CA HIS A 68 7.44 -18.36 8.11
C HIS A 68 7.58 -19.69 7.38
N PHE A 69 6.93 -19.85 6.22
CA PHE A 69 6.92 -21.07 5.43
C PHE A 69 7.84 -21.03 4.20
N ASN A 70 8.69 -19.99 4.05
CA ASN A 70 9.57 -19.80 2.89
C ASN A 70 8.84 -19.87 1.53
N GLN A 71 7.60 -19.39 1.47
CA GLN A 71 6.74 -19.41 0.27
C GLN A 71 6.81 -18.09 -0.52
N VAL A 72 7.96 -17.45 -0.55
CA VAL A 72 8.14 -16.19 -1.30
C VAL A 72 8.29 -16.49 -2.79
N THR A 73 7.33 -16.06 -3.60
CA THR A 73 7.35 -16.22 -5.06
C THR A 73 7.72 -14.92 -5.77
N ARG A 74 8.17 -15.01 -7.05
CA ARG A 74 8.42 -13.82 -7.87
C ARG A 74 7.13 -13.06 -8.14
N LEU A 75 6.02 -13.78 -8.37
CA LEU A 75 4.70 -13.20 -8.62
C LEU A 75 4.16 -12.49 -7.37
N GLY A 76 4.23 -13.11 -6.18
CA GLY A 76 3.79 -12.52 -4.92
C GLY A 76 4.51 -11.21 -4.64
N ARG A 77 5.82 -11.13 -4.86
CA ARG A 77 6.60 -9.90 -4.67
C ARG A 77 6.10 -8.70 -5.49
N ILE A 78 5.33 -8.93 -6.56
CA ILE A 78 4.73 -7.88 -7.39
C ILE A 78 3.26 -7.69 -7.03
N LEU A 79 2.52 -8.80 -6.86
CA LEU A 79 1.08 -8.78 -6.56
C LEU A 79 0.77 -8.15 -5.21
N ASP A 80 1.55 -8.47 -4.17
CA ASP A 80 1.31 -7.97 -2.81
C ASP A 80 1.36 -6.43 -2.75
N PRO A 81 2.46 -5.76 -3.18
CA PRO A 81 2.48 -4.29 -3.19
C PRO A 81 1.45 -3.66 -4.12
N LEU A 82 1.10 -4.34 -5.23
CA LEU A 82 0.10 -3.84 -6.16
C LEU A 82 -1.31 -3.86 -5.55
N ALA A 83 -1.70 -4.99 -4.96
CA ALA A 83 -3.01 -5.15 -4.35
C ALA A 83 -3.21 -4.19 -3.16
N ASP A 84 -2.19 -4.06 -2.28
CA ASP A 84 -2.19 -3.12 -1.16
C ASP A 84 -2.37 -1.67 -1.63
N LYS A 85 -1.57 -1.24 -2.61
CA LYS A 85 -1.65 0.12 -3.14
C LYS A 85 -2.97 0.42 -3.85
N LEU A 86 -3.49 -0.53 -4.62
CA LEU A 86 -4.79 -0.38 -5.29
C LEU A 86 -5.92 -0.28 -4.27
N MET A 87 -5.90 -1.09 -3.21
CA MET A 87 -6.91 -1.01 -2.14
C MET A 87 -6.86 0.35 -1.45
N THR A 88 -5.70 0.76 -0.98
CA THR A 88 -5.52 2.05 -0.29
C THR A 88 -5.90 3.23 -1.19
N PHE A 89 -5.51 3.19 -2.47
CA PHE A 89 -5.89 4.21 -3.45
C PHE A 89 -7.40 4.26 -3.66
N THR A 90 -8.04 3.12 -3.81
CA THR A 90 -9.50 3.04 -3.99
C THR A 90 -10.23 3.60 -2.77
N VAL A 91 -9.77 3.31 -1.56
CA VAL A 91 -10.34 3.83 -0.32
C VAL A 91 -10.24 5.37 -0.28
N ILE A 92 -9.04 5.93 -0.48
CA ILE A 92 -8.85 7.39 -0.41
C ILE A 92 -9.62 8.13 -1.50
N VAL A 93 -9.70 7.58 -2.71
CA VAL A 93 -10.53 8.12 -3.80
C VAL A 93 -12.01 8.08 -3.43
N SER A 94 -12.49 6.96 -2.89
CA SER A 94 -13.89 6.79 -2.51
C SER A 94 -14.34 7.77 -1.43
N ILE A 95 -13.56 7.92 -0.35
CA ILE A 95 -13.89 8.90 0.72
C ILE A 95 -13.78 10.34 0.25
N THR A 96 -12.90 10.62 -0.75
CA THR A 96 -12.83 11.95 -1.40
C THR A 96 -14.04 12.20 -2.29
N ALA A 97 -14.40 11.23 -3.14
CA ALA A 97 -15.57 11.34 -4.02
C ALA A 97 -16.88 11.49 -3.22
N ALA A 98 -16.95 10.89 -2.02
CA ALA A 98 -18.05 11.09 -1.08
C ALA A 98 -18.01 12.46 -0.37
N GLY A 99 -17.02 13.31 -0.64
CA GLY A 99 -16.88 14.64 -0.04
C GLY A 99 -16.46 14.65 1.45
N ILE A 100 -16.00 13.50 1.98
CA ILE A 100 -15.57 13.33 3.38
C ILE A 100 -14.25 14.05 3.61
N ILE A 101 -13.29 13.89 2.68
CA ILE A 101 -11.98 14.56 2.73
C ILE A 101 -11.74 15.44 1.50
N PRO A 102 -10.84 16.43 1.57
CA PRO A 102 -10.54 17.31 0.45
C PRO A 102 -9.70 16.60 -0.63
N VAL A 103 -9.88 17.02 -1.90
CA VAL A 103 -9.20 16.45 -3.08
C VAL A 103 -7.66 16.51 -2.98
N TRP A 104 -7.11 17.58 -2.37
CA TRP A 104 -5.66 17.71 -2.21
C TRP A 104 -5.03 16.54 -1.45
N ALA A 105 -5.79 15.87 -0.56
CA ALA A 105 -5.30 14.70 0.19
C ALA A 105 -4.97 13.53 -0.74
N VAL A 106 -5.82 13.26 -1.75
CA VAL A 106 -5.56 12.25 -2.79
C VAL A 106 -4.33 12.62 -3.60
N VAL A 107 -4.21 13.89 -3.99
CA VAL A 107 -3.09 14.37 -4.82
C VAL A 107 -1.76 14.17 -4.08
N ILE A 108 -1.68 14.59 -2.81
CA ILE A 108 -0.47 14.41 -1.99
C ILE A 108 -0.15 12.93 -1.81
N PHE A 109 -1.15 12.10 -1.50
CA PHE A 109 -0.96 10.66 -1.36
C PHE A 109 -0.41 10.05 -2.64
N PHE A 110 -1.01 10.35 -3.79
CA PHE A 110 -0.58 9.83 -5.08
C PHE A 110 0.84 10.28 -5.45
N LEU A 111 1.16 11.57 -5.29
CA LEU A 111 2.50 12.09 -5.56
C LEU A 111 3.58 11.41 -4.68
N LYS A 112 3.27 11.21 -3.40
CA LYS A 112 4.16 10.50 -2.48
C LYS A 112 4.37 9.04 -2.92
N GLU A 113 3.29 8.31 -3.29
CA GLU A 113 3.42 6.92 -3.73
C GLU A 113 4.20 6.81 -5.05
N ALA A 114 3.94 7.71 -6.01
CA ALA A 114 4.70 7.77 -7.26
C ALA A 114 6.19 8.03 -7.01
N ALA A 115 6.51 9.00 -6.13
CA ALA A 115 7.89 9.30 -5.77
C ALA A 115 8.59 8.11 -5.10
N MET A 116 7.89 7.39 -4.21
CA MET A 116 8.40 6.15 -3.61
C MET A 116 8.65 5.06 -4.65
N GLY A 117 7.73 4.88 -5.61
CA GLY A 117 7.87 3.91 -6.69
C GLY A 117 9.09 4.19 -7.58
N VAL A 118 9.25 5.45 -8.00
CA VAL A 118 10.42 5.89 -8.78
C VAL A 118 11.71 5.71 -7.99
N GLY A 119 11.70 6.06 -6.70
CA GLY A 119 12.84 5.84 -5.80
C GLY A 119 13.22 4.37 -5.71
N ALA A 120 12.26 3.48 -5.49
CA ALA A 120 12.48 2.05 -5.43
C ALA A 120 13.07 1.49 -6.73
N LEU A 121 12.52 1.85 -7.90
CA LEU A 121 13.05 1.44 -9.20
C LEU A 121 14.49 1.90 -9.42
N SER A 122 14.83 3.12 -8.97
CA SER A 122 16.20 3.65 -9.06
C SER A 122 17.19 2.90 -8.17
N MET A 123 16.71 2.33 -7.06
CA MET A 123 17.53 1.56 -6.12
C MET A 123 17.84 0.15 -6.63
N PHE A 124 16.92 -0.52 -7.30
CA PHE A 124 17.13 -1.88 -7.82
C PHE A 124 18.37 -2.01 -8.71
N HIS A 125 18.83 -0.91 -9.31
CA HIS A 125 20.02 -0.89 -10.19
C HIS A 125 21.33 -0.45 -9.50
N LYS A 126 21.29 0.00 -8.22
CA LYS A 126 22.44 0.69 -7.62
C LYS A 126 22.93 0.17 -6.26
N ILE A 127 22.12 -0.61 -5.56
CA ILE A 127 22.45 -1.02 -4.18
C ILE A 127 22.08 -2.49 -3.98
N ASP A 128 23.08 -3.33 -3.68
CA ASP A 128 22.91 -4.74 -3.36
C ASP A 128 22.35 -4.98 -1.94
N ASP A 129 22.38 -3.94 -1.08
CA ASP A 129 21.88 -4.01 0.27
C ASP A 129 20.45 -3.47 0.37
N VAL A 130 19.51 -4.36 0.71
CA VAL A 130 18.12 -4.01 1.02
C VAL A 130 18.09 -3.21 2.32
N MET A 131 17.66 -1.95 2.26
CA MET A 131 17.48 -1.13 3.46
C MET A 131 16.47 -1.79 4.43
N PRO A 132 16.83 -1.93 5.73
CA PRO A 132 15.94 -2.53 6.70
C PRO A 132 14.66 -1.70 6.86
N ALA A 133 13.52 -2.40 6.96
CA ALA A 133 12.23 -1.77 7.21
C ALA A 133 12.26 -0.99 8.54
N ASN A 134 11.99 0.31 8.50
CA ASN A 134 12.02 1.16 9.68
C ASN A 134 10.65 1.20 10.37
N TRP A 135 10.65 1.25 11.70
CA TRP A 135 9.46 1.36 12.54
C TRP A 135 8.56 2.55 12.13
N LEU A 136 9.16 3.68 11.77
CA LEU A 136 8.44 4.88 11.35
C LEU A 136 7.54 4.62 10.12
N GLY A 137 8.04 3.88 9.12
CA GLY A 137 7.25 3.50 7.94
C GLY A 137 6.08 2.60 8.30
N LYS A 138 6.29 1.57 9.15
CA LYS A 138 5.23 0.66 9.58
C LYS A 138 4.15 1.38 10.38
N THR A 139 4.55 2.23 11.32
CA THR A 139 3.62 2.99 12.17
C THR A 139 2.81 3.98 11.33
N SER A 140 3.43 4.70 10.39
CA SER A 140 2.73 5.68 9.55
C SER A 140 1.69 5.01 8.64
N THR A 141 1.99 3.84 8.06
CA THR A 141 1.03 3.07 7.26
C THR A 141 -0.12 2.55 8.12
N GLY A 142 0.16 2.05 9.32
CA GLY A 142 -0.88 1.61 10.26
C GLY A 142 -1.82 2.75 10.70
N VAL A 143 -1.26 3.92 11.03
CA VAL A 143 -2.07 5.11 11.37
C VAL A 143 -2.92 5.55 10.18
N PHE A 144 -2.35 5.57 8.97
CA PHE A 144 -3.08 5.92 7.77
C PHE A 144 -4.25 4.96 7.52
N PHE A 145 -4.03 3.66 7.67
CA PHE A 145 -5.06 2.63 7.57
C PHE A 145 -6.19 2.88 8.59
N ILE A 146 -5.86 3.09 9.87
CA ILE A 146 -6.85 3.30 10.93
C ILE A 146 -7.68 4.56 10.65
N VAL A 147 -7.05 5.65 10.22
CA VAL A 147 -7.75 6.89 9.87
C VAL A 147 -8.70 6.68 8.70
N CYS A 148 -8.27 6.02 7.62
CA CYS A 148 -9.13 5.72 6.49
C CYS A 148 -10.29 4.79 6.89
N ALA A 149 -10.04 3.76 7.68
CA ALA A 149 -11.07 2.85 8.19
C ALA A 149 -12.12 3.59 9.04
N ALA A 150 -11.67 4.49 9.92
CA ALA A 150 -12.57 5.31 10.73
C ALA A 150 -13.43 6.24 9.86
N LEU A 151 -12.85 6.87 8.83
CA LEU A 151 -13.58 7.76 7.91
C LEU A 151 -14.56 7.01 7.00
N VAL A 152 -14.29 5.74 6.67
CA VAL A 152 -15.24 4.86 5.98
C VAL A 152 -16.39 4.47 6.92
N LEU A 153 -16.07 4.07 8.15
CA LEU A 153 -17.03 3.52 9.12
C LEU A 153 -17.95 4.60 9.71
N PHE A 154 -17.42 5.80 9.94
CA PHE A 154 -18.12 6.90 10.60
C PHE A 154 -18.27 8.12 9.68
N PRO A 155 -19.19 8.07 8.68
CA PRO A 155 -19.39 9.20 7.75
C PRO A 155 -19.97 10.45 8.42
N SER A 156 -20.45 10.32 9.66
CA SER A 156 -20.96 11.43 10.50
C SER A 156 -19.85 12.31 11.11
N ILE A 157 -18.58 11.94 10.97
CA ILE A 157 -17.45 12.77 11.41
C ILE A 157 -17.49 14.11 10.68
N PRO A 158 -17.50 15.26 11.42
CA PRO A 158 -17.49 16.57 10.80
C PRO A 158 -16.31 16.73 9.84
N LYS A 159 -16.54 17.36 8.69
CA LYS A 159 -15.53 17.52 7.63
C LYS A 159 -14.22 18.14 8.12
N THR A 160 -14.29 19.05 9.09
CA THR A 160 -13.11 19.65 9.72
C THR A 160 -12.25 18.59 10.41
N TRP A 161 -12.86 17.74 11.22
CA TRP A 161 -12.13 16.66 11.91
C TRP A 161 -11.62 15.60 10.94
N ALA A 162 -12.41 15.23 9.93
CA ALA A 162 -11.95 14.31 8.88
C ALA A 162 -10.72 14.88 8.16
N THR A 163 -10.73 16.20 7.85
CA THR A 163 -9.59 16.87 7.23
C THR A 163 -8.36 16.87 8.15
N VAL A 164 -8.53 17.13 9.44
CA VAL A 164 -7.42 17.10 10.42
C VAL A 164 -6.85 15.68 10.51
N MET A 165 -7.70 14.66 10.67
CA MET A 165 -7.27 13.26 10.78
C MET A 165 -6.46 12.83 9.56
N ILE A 166 -6.96 13.08 8.35
CA ILE A 166 -6.25 12.71 7.12
C ILE A 166 -4.96 13.53 6.92
N SER A 167 -4.95 14.81 7.33
CA SER A 167 -3.75 15.66 7.26
C SER A 167 -2.63 15.12 8.15
N VAL A 168 -2.96 14.73 9.38
CA VAL A 168 -1.99 14.15 10.32
C VAL A 168 -1.47 12.81 9.79
N ALA A 169 -2.36 11.94 9.31
CA ALA A 169 -1.96 10.66 8.75
C ALA A 169 -1.06 10.82 7.51
N LEU A 170 -1.39 11.74 6.60
CA LEU A 170 -0.56 12.07 5.45
C LEU A 170 0.78 12.67 5.86
N ALA A 171 0.80 13.59 6.81
CA ALA A 171 2.05 14.19 7.30
C ALA A 171 3.01 13.12 7.85
N LEU A 172 2.49 12.14 8.59
CA LEU A 172 3.29 11.01 9.10
C LEU A 172 3.85 10.15 7.96
N THR A 173 3.06 9.84 6.93
CA THR A 173 3.54 9.05 5.79
C THR A 173 4.55 9.81 4.94
N VAL A 174 4.37 11.12 4.77
CA VAL A 174 5.32 12.00 4.06
C VAL A 174 6.62 12.14 4.87
N ALA A 175 6.54 12.33 6.18
CA ALA A 175 7.71 12.38 7.05
C ALA A 175 8.53 11.08 7.00
N ALA A 176 7.86 9.92 7.02
CA ALA A 176 8.51 8.63 6.84
C ALA A 176 9.20 8.53 5.47
N PHE A 177 8.55 8.98 4.39
CA PHE A 177 9.14 9.02 3.05
C PHE A 177 10.38 9.91 2.99
N LEU A 178 10.31 11.14 3.53
CA LEU A 178 11.44 12.07 3.55
C LEU A 178 12.62 11.51 4.36
N TYR A 179 12.34 10.83 5.46
CA TYR A 179 13.37 10.16 6.26
C TYR A 179 14.08 9.06 5.44
N TYR A 180 13.34 8.22 4.71
CA TYR A 180 13.93 7.22 3.81
C TYR A 180 14.74 7.86 2.69
N LEU A 181 14.22 8.93 2.10
CA LEU A 181 14.92 9.67 1.04
C LEU A 181 16.25 10.26 1.55
N TRP A 182 16.24 10.82 2.76
CA TRP A 182 17.45 11.36 3.39
C TRP A 182 18.52 10.27 3.63
N ILE A 183 18.13 9.12 4.17
CA ILE A 183 19.05 7.98 4.34
C ILE A 183 19.62 7.55 2.99
N TYR A 184 18.78 7.42 1.98
CA TYR A 184 19.19 7.03 0.63
C TYR A 184 20.24 7.98 0.05
N LEU A 185 19.99 9.27 0.09
CA LEU A 185 20.91 10.28 -0.42
C LEU A 185 22.23 10.30 0.36
N SER A 186 22.19 10.06 1.66
CA SER A 186 23.40 10.00 2.50
C SER A 186 24.30 8.80 2.15
N VAL A 187 23.70 7.66 1.80
CA VAL A 187 24.45 6.46 1.38
C VAL A 187 25.09 6.68 0.00
N LEU A 188 24.38 7.29 -0.94
CA LEU A 188 24.90 7.61 -2.26
C LEU A 188 26.06 8.64 -2.21
N GLY A 189 25.96 9.63 -1.32
CA GLY A 189 27.03 10.62 -1.12
C GLY A 189 28.33 9.97 -0.64
N LYS A 190 28.26 9.00 0.26
CA LYS A 190 29.44 8.27 0.77
C LYS A 190 30.10 7.35 -0.27
N LYS A 191 29.37 6.83 -1.25
CA LYS A 191 29.94 6.01 -2.34
C LYS A 191 30.67 6.84 -3.42
N LYS A 192 30.37 8.14 -3.55
CA LYS A 192 31.06 9.02 -4.50
C LYS A 192 32.41 9.57 -3.99
N THR A 193 32.69 9.42 -2.69
CA THR A 193 33.91 9.94 -2.05
C THR A 193 34.97 8.86 -1.80
N LYS A 194 34.70 7.63 -2.22
CA LYS A 194 35.68 6.54 -2.31
C LYS A 194 35.92 6.16 -3.79
#